data_3245bf7bb8584e473122ab85d84a988a
#
_entry.id   3245bf7bb8584e473122ab85d84a988a
#
_cell.length_a   1.000
_cell.length_b   1.000
_cell.length_c   1.000
_cell.angle_alpha   90.00
_cell.angle_beta   90.00
_cell.angle_gamma   90.00
#
_symmetry.space_group_name_H-M   'P 1'
#
loop_
_entity.id
_entity.type
_entity.pdbx_description
1 polymer ?
#
loop_
_entity_poly.entity_id
_entity_poly.type
_entity_poly.pdbx_seq_one_letter_code
_entity_poly.pdbx_strand_id
1 'polypeptide(L)'
;MKLFGLDIKNPFKKQALKNVDYNALSNFTNTFYDGDKFYGGFGPTKSEILDYWTLRRRSAQLFNENLYARGIIRRLITNEINTGLTPETRPDESIIGLPEDSLVDWSENVENRYAIWGKNPKLCDWNHRATFGAIQRTARTEALVGGDVLVVLHQSPMTLLPKVQLIRGERVRTPLFSESSSLKVGHRIKHGVELDLTNRVIAHWVTQDDGTSKRVLAFGPRSGRRISWLVYGTDKRLDDIRGTPLLSICLQSLKEIDRYRDSTQRKVALASTLAIFMKKTEDKMGTLPLTGGAVRREKAHVTGGNPTGTDRTFNIAKQIPGLVLEELQHGEEPVGFNHNTDVNFGPFEQMIVQGIAWGNEMPPEILMLSFSSNYSASQAATNEFKIYLNRIWMEFGDDMCNPVYVEWLLSETLTQKIESPGLLEAWRDPMQYDVFGAWIATDWYGSIKPSIDVVKQAKGSKLLVDEGWSTNAREARITTGTKFSQNIKRLKRENELKVEAMRPLVEFQAEFAMTQPAQPTQQLDAPDAKANDKIIDIVKDNLDDILEDQINTLRVVN
;
A
#
# COMPACT_ATOMS: atom_id res chain seq x y z
N MET A 1 50.45 9.40 -13.87
CA MET A 1 51.80 9.77 -13.41
C MET A 1 52.77 8.91 -14.21
N LYS A 2 53.62 9.51 -15.04
CA LYS A 2 54.58 8.77 -15.86
C LYS A 2 55.86 8.63 -15.04
N LEU A 3 56.21 7.41 -14.70
CA LEU A 3 57.47 7.10 -14.10
C LEU A 3 58.23 6.15 -15.06
N PHE A 4 59.40 6.56 -15.53
CA PHE A 4 60.24 5.81 -16.47
C PHE A 4 59.58 5.38 -17.79
N GLY A 5 58.71 6.23 -18.35
CA GLY A 5 58.09 5.97 -19.67
C GLY A 5 56.92 4.99 -19.66
N LEU A 6 56.55 4.39 -18.52
CA LEU A 6 55.41 3.50 -18.34
C LEU A 6 54.24 4.26 -17.70
N ASP A 7 53.07 4.21 -18.33
CA ASP A 7 51.84 4.70 -17.76
C ASP A 7 51.37 3.73 -16.65
N ILE A 8 51.78 4.03 -15.40
CA ILE A 8 51.24 3.31 -14.24
C ILE A 8 49.79 3.77 -14.06
N LYS A 9 48.85 2.99 -14.58
CA LYS A 9 47.44 3.13 -14.26
C LYS A 9 47.30 2.99 -12.75
N ASN A 10 46.93 4.06 -12.07
CA ASN A 10 46.69 4.06 -10.63
C ASN A 10 45.63 2.96 -10.29
N PRO A 11 46.02 1.85 -9.62
CA PRO A 11 45.06 0.79 -9.29
C PRO A 11 44.00 1.24 -8.29
N PHE A 12 44.20 2.40 -7.65
CA PHE A 12 43.26 3.03 -6.73
C PHE A 12 42.45 4.16 -7.36
N LYS A 13 42.58 4.40 -8.68
CA LYS A 13 41.56 5.16 -9.36
C LYS A 13 40.29 4.33 -9.22
N LYS A 14 39.52 4.60 -8.14
CA LYS A 14 38.12 4.26 -8.13
C LYS A 14 37.58 4.77 -9.47
N GLN A 15 37.30 3.87 -10.41
CA GLN A 15 36.34 4.19 -11.44
C GLN A 15 35.20 4.80 -10.63
N ALA A 16 34.99 6.10 -10.76
CA ALA A 16 33.77 6.69 -10.30
C ALA A 16 32.71 5.76 -10.89
N LEU A 17 32.10 4.97 -10.03
CA LEU A 17 30.93 4.21 -10.40
C LEU A 17 30.09 5.27 -11.06
N LYS A 18 30.00 5.22 -12.40
CA LYS A 18 29.09 6.07 -13.16
C LYS A 18 27.82 5.93 -12.36
N ASN A 19 27.37 7.02 -11.76
CA ASN A 19 26.09 7.04 -11.10
C ASN A 19 25.19 6.32 -12.07
N VAL A 20 24.79 5.11 -11.71
CA VAL A 20 23.78 4.41 -12.45
C VAL A 20 22.57 5.28 -12.17
N ASP A 21 22.41 6.26 -13.05
CA ASP A 21 21.22 7.09 -13.05
C ASP A 21 20.09 6.11 -13.17
N TYR A 22 19.20 6.12 -12.19
CA TYR A 22 18.05 5.26 -12.11
C TYR A 22 16.99 5.55 -13.18
N ASN A 23 17.38 6.08 -14.28
CA ASN A 23 16.72 5.91 -15.54
C ASN A 23 17.04 4.50 -16.02
N ALA A 24 16.33 3.52 -15.47
CA ALA A 24 16.35 2.17 -16.02
C ALA A 24 16.11 2.20 -17.56
N LEU A 25 15.27 3.15 -18.01
CA LEU A 25 15.05 3.46 -19.41
C LEU A 25 16.23 4.15 -20.08
N SER A 26 16.94 5.07 -19.42
CA SER A 26 18.09 5.75 -20.05
C SER A 26 19.29 4.81 -20.18
N ASN A 27 19.49 3.93 -19.23
CA ASN A 27 20.49 2.87 -19.36
C ASN A 27 20.11 1.86 -20.43
N PHE A 28 18.83 1.53 -20.55
CA PHE A 28 18.35 0.66 -21.62
C PHE A 28 18.52 1.30 -23.00
N THR A 29 18.20 2.57 -23.16
CA THR A 29 18.43 3.31 -24.39
C THR A 29 19.90 3.58 -24.67
N ASN A 30 20.70 3.89 -23.67
CA ASN A 30 22.15 4.07 -23.82
C ASN A 30 22.85 2.75 -24.14
N THR A 31 22.42 1.63 -23.58
CA THR A 31 22.98 0.31 -23.91
C THR A 31 22.70 -0.08 -25.35
N PHE A 32 21.55 0.33 -25.89
CA PHE A 32 21.23 0.11 -27.32
C PHE A 32 21.98 1.02 -28.28
N TYR A 33 22.30 2.26 -27.85
CA TYR A 33 22.97 3.26 -28.69
C TYR A 33 24.51 3.23 -28.54
N ASP A 34 25.04 2.77 -27.43
CA ASP A 34 26.48 2.79 -27.13
C ASP A 34 27.25 1.60 -27.73
N GLY A 35 26.60 0.79 -28.55
CA GLY A 35 27.26 -0.30 -29.27
C GLY A 35 27.85 -1.36 -28.34
N ASP A 36 27.33 -1.48 -27.12
CA ASP A 36 27.72 -2.56 -26.22
C ASP A 36 27.44 -3.89 -26.90
N LYS A 37 28.49 -4.61 -27.15
CA LYS A 37 28.55 -5.84 -27.91
C LYS A 37 27.45 -6.79 -27.46
N PHE A 38 26.45 -6.95 -28.29
CA PHE A 38 25.44 -7.99 -28.16
C PHE A 38 26.15 -9.34 -28.23
N TYR A 39 26.46 -9.91 -27.09
CA TYR A 39 26.96 -11.29 -27.01
C TYR A 39 25.78 -12.21 -27.26
N GLY A 40 25.58 -12.61 -28.47
CA GLY A 40 24.46 -13.41 -28.98
C GLY A 40 24.32 -14.75 -28.27
N GLY A 41 23.86 -14.75 -27.02
CA GLY A 41 23.46 -15.93 -26.28
C GLY A 41 24.58 -16.87 -25.81
N PHE A 42 25.86 -16.57 -26.05
CA PHE A 42 26.98 -17.38 -25.62
C PHE A 42 27.67 -16.74 -24.41
N GLY A 43 27.77 -17.47 -23.31
CA GLY A 43 28.48 -17.07 -22.11
C GLY A 43 27.56 -16.96 -20.87
N PRO A 44 28.12 -16.66 -19.69
CA PRO A 44 27.32 -16.49 -18.50
C PRO A 44 26.36 -15.30 -18.69
N THR A 45 25.09 -15.54 -18.47
CA THR A 45 24.09 -14.48 -18.41
C THR A 45 24.50 -13.48 -17.35
N LYS A 46 24.96 -12.30 -17.76
CA LYS A 46 25.13 -11.17 -16.84
C LYS A 46 23.73 -10.73 -16.45
N SER A 47 23.25 -11.26 -15.32
CA SER A 47 22.09 -10.65 -14.67
C SER A 47 22.46 -9.19 -14.38
N GLU A 48 21.60 -8.25 -14.76
CA GLU A 48 21.75 -6.85 -14.41
C GLU A 48 22.07 -6.74 -12.93
N ILE A 49 23.21 -6.16 -12.59
CA ILE A 49 23.59 -5.95 -11.21
C ILE A 49 22.85 -4.72 -10.73
N LEU A 50 21.62 -4.93 -10.23
CA LEU A 50 20.90 -3.89 -9.53
C LEU A 50 21.63 -3.57 -8.22
N ASP A 51 21.96 -2.30 -8.02
CA ASP A 51 22.46 -1.85 -6.71
C ASP A 51 21.29 -1.72 -5.72
N TYR A 52 20.84 -2.87 -5.20
CA TYR A 52 19.75 -2.96 -4.24
C TYR A 52 19.91 -2.04 -3.03
N TRP A 53 21.16 -1.80 -2.60
CA TRP A 53 21.43 -1.01 -1.40
C TRP A 53 21.20 0.48 -1.64
N THR A 54 21.67 0.98 -2.76
CA THR A 54 21.45 2.37 -3.14
C THR A 54 19.97 2.63 -3.42
N LEU A 55 19.29 1.69 -4.09
CA LEU A 55 17.84 1.78 -4.34
C LEU A 55 17.04 1.89 -3.05
N ARG A 56 17.26 0.99 -2.12
CA ARG A 56 16.55 0.94 -0.84
C ARG A 56 16.78 2.19 -0.03
N ARG A 57 18.02 2.66 0.05
CA ARG A 57 18.35 3.88 0.78
C ARG A 57 17.66 5.10 0.18
N ARG A 58 17.69 5.24 -1.16
CA ARG A 58 17.01 6.35 -1.85
C ARG A 58 15.49 6.28 -1.70
N SER A 59 14.91 5.09 -1.81
CA SER A 59 13.49 4.88 -1.60
C SER A 59 13.06 5.22 -0.17
N ALA A 60 13.80 4.76 0.82
CA ALA A 60 13.55 5.08 2.23
C ALA A 60 13.67 6.59 2.52
N GLN A 61 14.67 7.26 1.92
CA GLN A 61 14.82 8.70 2.02
C GLN A 61 13.62 9.42 1.41
N LEU A 62 13.21 9.05 0.20
CA LEU A 62 12.02 9.64 -0.44
C LEU A 62 10.75 9.44 0.38
N PHE A 63 10.53 8.25 0.92
CA PHE A 63 9.37 7.99 1.78
C PHE A 63 9.34 8.91 3.00
N ASN A 64 10.49 9.29 3.56
CA ASN A 64 10.58 10.17 4.72
C ASN A 64 10.45 11.66 4.36
N GLU A 65 10.99 12.09 3.23
CA GLU A 65 11.19 13.50 2.89
C GLU A 65 10.18 14.03 1.85
N ASN A 66 9.68 13.17 0.95
CA ASN A 66 8.82 13.58 -0.15
C ASN A 66 7.34 13.31 0.15
N LEU A 67 6.49 14.33 -0.01
CA LEU A 67 5.05 14.26 0.26
C LEU A 67 4.33 13.26 -0.65
N TYR A 68 4.65 13.28 -1.95
CA TYR A 68 4.01 12.40 -2.94
C TYR A 68 4.39 10.95 -2.72
N ALA A 69 5.68 10.66 -2.52
CA ALA A 69 6.17 9.31 -2.23
C ALA A 69 5.49 8.72 -1.01
N ARG A 70 5.40 9.52 0.06
CA ARG A 70 4.70 9.11 1.29
C ARG A 70 3.20 8.92 1.07
N GLY A 71 2.59 9.79 0.26
CA GLY A 71 1.19 9.71 -0.12
C GLY A 71 0.87 8.42 -0.86
N ILE A 72 1.66 8.08 -1.88
CA ILE A 72 1.53 6.84 -2.68
C ILE A 72 1.55 5.62 -1.76
N ILE A 73 2.61 5.44 -0.98
CA ILE A 73 2.76 4.27 -0.09
C ILE A 73 1.61 4.19 0.91
N ARG A 74 1.24 5.31 1.55
CA ARG A 74 0.13 5.31 2.51
C ARG A 74 -1.21 4.98 1.86
N ARG A 75 -1.46 5.45 0.64
CA ARG A 75 -2.69 5.12 -0.09
C ARG A 75 -2.76 3.64 -0.43
N LEU A 76 -1.67 3.07 -0.93
CA LEU A 76 -1.58 1.64 -1.18
C LEU A 76 -1.87 0.86 0.11
N ILE A 77 -1.15 1.10 1.19
CA ILE A 77 -1.34 0.39 2.46
C ILE A 77 -2.77 0.51 3.00
N THR A 78 -3.36 1.71 2.92
CA THR A 78 -4.74 1.92 3.39
C THR A 78 -5.75 1.13 2.56
N ASN A 79 -5.53 0.97 1.27
CA ASN A 79 -6.44 0.25 0.39
C ASN A 79 -6.20 -1.26 0.40
N GLU A 80 -4.93 -1.69 0.45
CA GLU A 80 -4.54 -3.09 0.39
C GLU A 80 -4.74 -3.82 1.73
N ILE A 81 -4.28 -3.22 2.82
CA ILE A 81 -4.24 -3.89 4.13
C ILE A 81 -5.22 -3.28 5.14
N ASN A 82 -5.28 -1.94 5.21
CA ASN A 82 -6.07 -1.19 6.18
C ASN A 82 -5.87 -1.68 7.64
N THR A 83 -6.85 -2.40 8.20
CA THR A 83 -6.79 -2.95 9.58
C THR A 83 -6.10 -4.31 9.66
N GLY A 84 -5.82 -4.93 8.54
CA GLY A 84 -5.26 -6.27 8.40
C GLY A 84 -6.19 -7.18 7.60
N LEU A 85 -5.61 -8.13 6.87
CA LEU A 85 -6.35 -9.20 6.21
C LEU A 85 -6.83 -10.20 7.26
N THR A 86 -8.04 -10.70 7.07
CA THR A 86 -8.66 -11.71 7.93
C THR A 86 -8.84 -13.02 7.17
N PRO A 87 -8.59 -14.18 7.79
CA PRO A 87 -8.79 -15.47 7.15
C PRO A 87 -10.28 -15.81 7.05
N GLU A 88 -10.62 -16.51 6.00
CA GLU A 88 -11.85 -17.28 5.86
C GLU A 88 -11.46 -18.71 5.54
N THR A 89 -11.62 -19.58 6.51
CA THR A 89 -11.27 -20.97 6.39
C THR A 89 -12.29 -21.71 5.52
N ARG A 90 -11.81 -22.57 4.62
CA ARG A 90 -12.63 -23.34 3.69
C ARG A 90 -12.17 -24.80 3.65
N PRO A 91 -12.37 -25.55 4.75
CA PRO A 91 -12.04 -26.97 4.75
C PRO A 91 -12.91 -27.70 3.72
N ASP A 92 -12.31 -28.61 2.96
CA ASP A 92 -13.00 -29.35 1.91
C ASP A 92 -13.67 -30.62 2.47
N GLU A 93 -15.00 -30.64 2.48
CA GLU A 93 -15.82 -31.73 2.97
C GLU A 93 -15.53 -33.06 2.25
N SER A 94 -15.35 -33.01 0.93
CA SER A 94 -15.17 -34.19 0.09
C SER A 94 -13.87 -34.93 0.38
N ILE A 95 -12.84 -34.23 0.86
CA ILE A 95 -11.51 -34.78 1.18
C ILE A 95 -11.42 -35.16 2.65
N ILE A 96 -11.95 -34.30 3.53
CA ILE A 96 -11.89 -34.49 4.98
C ILE A 96 -12.88 -35.58 5.46
N GLY A 97 -14.03 -35.70 4.79
CA GLY A 97 -15.06 -36.69 5.11
C GLY A 97 -15.87 -36.39 6.39
N LEU A 98 -15.90 -35.12 6.82
CA LEU A 98 -16.73 -34.64 7.92
C LEU A 98 -17.97 -33.93 7.39
N PRO A 99 -19.12 -33.94 8.09
CA PRO A 99 -20.32 -33.25 7.69
C PRO A 99 -20.09 -31.72 7.58
N GLU A 100 -20.75 -31.05 6.63
CA GLU A 100 -20.63 -29.61 6.38
C GLU A 100 -20.88 -28.77 7.65
N ASP A 101 -21.92 -29.10 8.42
CA ASP A 101 -22.24 -28.39 9.66
C ASP A 101 -21.08 -28.42 10.67
N SER A 102 -20.42 -29.58 10.80
CA SER A 102 -19.24 -29.71 11.67
C SER A 102 -18.04 -28.87 11.18
N LEU A 103 -17.86 -28.77 9.87
CA LEU A 103 -16.80 -27.97 9.27
C LEU A 103 -17.09 -26.47 9.39
N VAL A 104 -18.35 -26.07 9.33
CA VAL A 104 -18.77 -24.67 9.58
C VAL A 104 -18.47 -24.26 11.03
N ASP A 105 -18.84 -25.11 12.01
CA ASP A 105 -18.56 -24.83 13.44
C ASP A 105 -17.05 -24.85 13.71
N TRP A 106 -16.31 -25.77 13.09
CA TRP A 106 -14.85 -25.80 13.15
C TRP A 106 -14.25 -24.48 12.60
N SER A 107 -14.71 -24.03 11.44
CA SER A 107 -14.26 -22.80 10.79
C SER A 107 -14.50 -21.56 11.67
N GLU A 108 -15.68 -21.47 12.30
CA GLU A 108 -15.97 -20.38 13.24
C GLU A 108 -15.04 -20.41 14.47
N ASN A 109 -14.81 -21.59 15.03
CA ASN A 109 -13.91 -21.74 16.18
C ASN A 109 -12.47 -21.33 15.82
N VAL A 110 -11.95 -21.84 14.70
CA VAL A 110 -10.60 -21.55 14.22
C VAL A 110 -10.42 -20.05 14.02
N GLU A 111 -11.33 -19.40 13.30
CA GLU A 111 -11.22 -17.97 13.01
C GLU A 111 -11.35 -17.09 14.25
N ASN A 112 -12.26 -17.45 15.17
CA ASN A 112 -12.38 -16.73 16.45
C ASN A 112 -11.10 -16.85 17.28
N ARG A 113 -10.52 -18.04 17.36
CA ARG A 113 -9.25 -18.27 18.07
C ARG A 113 -8.08 -17.53 17.41
N TYR A 114 -8.02 -17.57 16.07
CA TYR A 114 -7.01 -16.83 15.32
C TYR A 114 -7.13 -15.33 15.53
N ALA A 115 -8.35 -14.80 15.56
CA ALA A 115 -8.61 -13.38 15.86
C ALA A 115 -8.17 -12.99 17.27
N ILE A 116 -8.39 -13.85 18.28
CA ILE A 116 -7.92 -13.62 19.65
C ILE A 116 -6.39 -13.61 19.70
N TRP A 117 -5.73 -14.58 19.04
CA TRP A 117 -4.27 -14.61 18.93
C TRP A 117 -3.73 -13.36 18.24
N GLY A 118 -4.30 -12.98 17.10
CA GLY A 118 -3.85 -11.85 16.29
C GLY A 118 -4.10 -10.47 16.93
N LYS A 119 -5.11 -10.35 17.79
CA LYS A 119 -5.39 -9.11 18.53
C LYS A 119 -4.49 -8.92 19.75
N ASN A 120 -3.84 -9.98 20.22
CA ASN A 120 -2.99 -9.91 21.42
C ASN A 120 -1.50 -9.79 21.04
N PRO A 121 -0.88 -8.60 21.21
CA PRO A 121 0.54 -8.40 20.88
C PRO A 121 1.50 -9.34 21.61
N LYS A 122 1.15 -9.79 22.81
CA LYS A 122 2.00 -10.71 23.58
C LYS A 122 2.04 -12.12 22.98
N LEU A 123 1.03 -12.49 22.19
CA LEU A 123 0.92 -13.82 21.57
C LEU A 123 1.45 -13.83 20.12
N CYS A 124 1.16 -12.77 19.34
CA CYS A 124 1.46 -12.76 17.90
C CYS A 124 2.77 -12.03 17.54
N ASP A 125 3.21 -11.08 18.36
CA ASP A 125 4.41 -10.28 18.07
C ASP A 125 5.59 -10.71 18.94
N TRP A 126 6.76 -10.86 18.30
CA TRP A 126 8.01 -11.11 19.02
C TRP A 126 8.38 -9.98 19.97
N ASN A 127 8.16 -8.74 19.55
CA ASN A 127 8.46 -7.54 20.34
C ASN A 127 7.34 -7.15 21.31
N HIS A 128 6.22 -7.85 21.32
CA HIS A 128 5.05 -7.61 22.16
C HIS A 128 4.42 -6.20 22.03
N ARG A 129 4.50 -5.60 20.85
CA ARG A 129 4.06 -4.21 20.60
C ARG A 129 2.89 -4.09 19.65
N ALA A 130 2.81 -4.97 18.67
CA ALA A 130 1.91 -4.83 17.54
C ALA A 130 0.90 -5.99 17.46
N THR A 131 -0.33 -5.69 17.08
CA THR A 131 -1.31 -6.71 16.66
C THR A 131 -0.92 -7.29 15.31
N PHE A 132 -1.43 -8.46 14.97
CA PHE A 132 -1.11 -9.10 13.68
C PHE A 132 -1.49 -8.23 12.48
N GLY A 133 -2.63 -7.52 12.52
CA GLY A 133 -2.97 -6.55 11.48
C GLY A 133 -1.99 -5.38 11.36
N ALA A 134 -1.43 -4.92 12.49
CA ALA A 134 -0.36 -3.91 12.47
C ALA A 134 0.96 -4.48 11.92
N ILE A 135 1.28 -5.75 12.21
CA ILE A 135 2.42 -6.47 11.66
C ILE A 135 2.29 -6.57 10.13
N GLN A 136 1.11 -6.95 9.62
CA GLN A 136 0.83 -7.01 8.18
C GLN A 136 1.05 -5.64 7.51
N ARG A 137 0.51 -4.55 8.08
CA ARG A 137 0.74 -3.20 7.55
C ARG A 137 2.22 -2.82 7.52
N THR A 138 2.94 -3.13 8.60
CA THR A 138 4.37 -2.85 8.68
C THR A 138 5.15 -3.68 7.67
N ALA A 139 4.81 -4.97 7.52
CA ALA A 139 5.43 -5.86 6.55
C ALA A 139 5.23 -5.34 5.12
N ARG A 140 3.99 -4.97 4.75
CA ARG A 140 3.70 -4.41 3.42
C ARG A 140 4.39 -3.06 3.19
N THR A 141 4.42 -2.19 4.21
CA THR A 141 5.12 -0.90 4.13
C THR A 141 6.62 -1.10 3.88
N GLU A 142 7.27 -1.94 4.67
CA GLU A 142 8.70 -2.21 4.52
C GLU A 142 9.01 -2.93 3.20
N ALA A 143 8.13 -3.81 2.73
CA ALA A 143 8.26 -4.46 1.44
C ALA A 143 8.14 -3.46 0.28
N LEU A 144 7.19 -2.53 0.30
CA LEU A 144 7.03 -1.51 -0.73
C LEU A 144 8.17 -0.48 -0.72
N VAL A 145 8.60 -0.03 0.46
CA VAL A 145 9.66 0.97 0.61
C VAL A 145 11.05 0.37 0.44
N GLY A 146 11.28 -0.81 1.00
CA GLY A 146 12.58 -1.49 0.99
C GLY A 146 12.75 -2.51 -0.14
N GLY A 147 11.68 -2.89 -0.82
CA GLY A 147 11.64 -3.94 -1.85
C GLY A 147 11.29 -5.31 -1.29
N ASP A 148 11.77 -5.65 -0.11
CA ASP A 148 11.42 -6.87 0.60
C ASP A 148 11.53 -6.69 2.13
N VAL A 149 10.87 -7.59 2.86
CA VAL A 149 10.97 -7.71 4.31
C VAL A 149 11.16 -9.18 4.67
N LEU A 150 12.03 -9.47 5.62
CA LEU A 150 12.22 -10.82 6.14
C LEU A 150 11.25 -11.05 7.30
N VAL A 151 10.44 -12.08 7.16
CA VAL A 151 9.56 -12.58 8.23
C VAL A 151 10.27 -13.74 8.91
N VAL A 152 10.32 -13.72 10.24
CA VAL A 152 10.87 -14.79 11.06
C VAL A 152 9.83 -15.22 12.09
N LEU A 153 9.58 -16.51 12.16
CA LEU A 153 8.68 -17.11 13.16
C LEU A 153 9.48 -17.68 14.32
N HIS A 154 9.14 -17.23 15.51
CA HIS A 154 9.63 -17.77 16.76
C HIS A 154 8.51 -18.53 17.45
N GLN A 155 8.77 -19.73 17.89
CA GLN A 155 7.81 -20.48 18.71
C GLN A 155 7.93 -20.10 20.17
N SER A 156 6.80 -19.84 20.81
CA SER A 156 6.75 -19.67 22.26
C SER A 156 7.02 -21.01 22.96
N PRO A 157 7.99 -21.11 23.87
CA PRO A 157 8.29 -22.37 24.57
C PRO A 157 7.11 -22.92 25.38
N MET A 158 6.25 -22.03 25.88
CA MET A 158 5.11 -22.42 26.74
C MET A 158 3.85 -22.76 25.96
N THR A 159 3.54 -22.01 24.91
CA THR A 159 2.27 -22.12 24.18
C THR A 159 2.43 -22.77 22.81
N LEU A 160 3.65 -22.98 22.33
CA LEU A 160 4.00 -23.41 20.98
C LEU A 160 3.47 -22.49 19.86
N LEU A 161 2.75 -21.43 20.20
CA LEU A 161 2.20 -20.50 19.22
C LEU A 161 3.31 -19.71 18.53
N PRO A 162 3.17 -19.44 17.23
CA PRO A 162 4.15 -18.65 16.49
C PRO A 162 4.06 -17.17 16.90
N LYS A 163 5.23 -16.55 17.07
CA LYS A 163 5.41 -15.10 17.20
C LYS A 163 6.14 -14.58 15.98
N VAL A 164 5.58 -13.55 15.38
CA VAL A 164 6.12 -12.96 14.15
C VAL A 164 7.14 -11.88 14.49
N GLN A 165 8.32 -11.97 13.89
CA GLN A 165 9.33 -10.92 13.89
C GLN A 165 9.54 -10.43 12.47
N LEU A 166 9.49 -9.12 12.27
CA LEU A 166 9.84 -8.49 10.99
C LEU A 166 11.26 -7.94 11.07
N ILE A 167 12.03 -8.21 10.02
CA ILE A 167 13.39 -7.70 9.86
C ILE A 167 13.47 -6.99 8.51
N ARG A 168 13.96 -5.75 8.52
CA ARG A 168 14.13 -4.99 7.28
C ARG A 168 15.02 -5.71 6.29
N GLY A 169 14.62 -5.70 5.03
CA GLY A 169 15.38 -6.33 3.95
C GLY A 169 16.82 -5.80 3.83
N GLU A 170 17.09 -4.58 4.25
CA GLU A 170 18.46 -4.02 4.27
C GLU A 170 19.41 -4.71 5.27
N ARG A 171 18.85 -5.38 6.30
CA ARG A 171 19.66 -6.17 7.27
C ARG A 171 20.02 -7.55 6.75
N VAL A 172 19.36 -8.02 5.70
CA VAL A 172 19.68 -9.31 5.06
C VAL A 172 20.82 -9.07 4.09
N ARG A 173 22.06 -9.32 4.53
CA ARG A 173 23.31 -9.02 3.79
C ARG A 173 24.22 -10.23 3.74
N THR A 174 25.04 -10.31 2.70
CA THR A 174 26.11 -11.29 2.63
C THR A 174 27.11 -11.01 3.75
N PRO A 175 27.43 -12.00 4.60
CA PRO A 175 28.38 -11.83 5.69
C PRO A 175 29.79 -11.49 5.19
N LEU A 176 30.57 -10.85 6.03
CA LEU A 176 31.98 -10.60 5.75
C LEU A 176 32.79 -11.91 5.79
N PHE A 177 33.95 -11.92 5.19
CA PHE A 177 34.77 -13.08 4.80
C PHE A 177 34.93 -14.20 5.85
N SER A 178 34.95 -13.90 7.13
CA SER A 178 35.19 -14.90 8.18
C SER A 178 34.00 -15.83 8.46
N GLU A 179 32.77 -15.38 8.15
CA GLU A 179 31.54 -16.11 8.48
C GLU A 179 31.07 -17.01 7.33
N SER A 180 31.53 -16.73 6.11
CA SER A 180 31.22 -17.56 4.94
C SER A 180 31.97 -18.89 4.89
N SER A 181 33.01 -19.07 5.72
CA SER A 181 33.79 -20.32 5.79
C SER A 181 33.01 -21.53 6.37
N SER A 182 31.87 -21.29 7.00
CA SER A 182 30.98 -22.33 7.56
C SER A 182 29.94 -22.88 6.58
N LEU A 183 29.98 -22.45 5.31
CA LEU A 183 29.05 -22.91 4.29
C LEU A 183 29.30 -24.39 3.92
N LYS A 184 28.24 -25.14 3.74
CA LYS A 184 28.33 -26.49 3.18
C LYS A 184 28.83 -26.42 1.73
N VAL A 185 29.57 -27.44 1.33
CA VAL A 185 30.06 -27.59 -0.05
C VAL A 185 28.86 -27.50 -1.03
N GLY A 186 28.96 -26.61 -2.01
CA GLY A 186 27.91 -26.39 -3.01
C GLY A 186 26.88 -25.31 -2.67
N HIS A 187 26.84 -24.81 -1.43
CA HIS A 187 25.99 -23.67 -1.10
C HIS A 187 26.63 -22.35 -1.53
N ARG A 188 25.81 -21.40 -1.92
CA ARG A 188 26.23 -20.05 -2.29
C ARG A 188 25.36 -19.00 -1.61
N ILE A 189 25.96 -17.87 -1.26
CA ILE A 189 25.21 -16.73 -0.73
C ILE A 189 25.12 -15.65 -1.81
N LYS A 190 23.90 -15.23 -2.11
CA LYS A 190 23.62 -14.12 -3.03
C LYS A 190 22.74 -13.10 -2.31
N HIS A 191 23.27 -11.89 -2.11
CA HIS A 191 22.58 -10.79 -1.43
C HIS A 191 21.99 -11.15 -0.04
N GLY A 192 22.73 -11.96 0.73
CA GLY A 192 22.32 -12.39 2.08
C GLY A 192 21.38 -13.60 2.11
N VAL A 193 21.02 -14.16 0.97
CA VAL A 193 20.23 -15.38 0.86
C VAL A 193 21.15 -16.54 0.51
N GLU A 194 21.13 -17.57 1.34
CA GLU A 194 21.89 -18.82 1.12
C GLU A 194 21.05 -19.76 0.26
N LEU A 195 21.63 -20.19 -0.84
CA LEU A 195 21.04 -21.07 -1.83
C LEU A 195 21.79 -22.38 -1.92
N ASP A 196 21.08 -23.46 -2.16
CA ASP A 196 21.68 -24.75 -2.52
C ASP A 196 22.08 -24.83 -4.01
N LEU A 197 22.54 -26.00 -4.44
CA LEU A 197 22.90 -26.25 -5.85
C LEU A 197 21.72 -26.13 -6.81
N THR A 198 20.50 -26.28 -6.32
CA THR A 198 19.24 -26.21 -7.09
C THR A 198 18.56 -24.84 -7.00
N ASN A 199 19.24 -23.83 -6.45
CA ASN A 199 18.70 -22.48 -6.21
C ASN A 199 17.58 -22.40 -5.17
N ARG A 200 17.39 -23.41 -4.32
CA ARG A 200 16.44 -23.35 -3.21
C ARG A 200 17.02 -22.52 -2.07
N VAL A 201 16.14 -21.75 -1.42
CA VAL A 201 16.51 -20.95 -0.26
C VAL A 201 16.67 -21.84 0.96
N ILE A 202 17.87 -21.85 1.56
CA ILE A 202 18.20 -22.64 2.76
C ILE A 202 18.21 -21.76 4.01
N ALA A 203 18.76 -20.55 3.93
CA ALA A 203 18.86 -19.66 5.07
C ALA A 203 18.97 -18.19 4.63
N HIS A 204 18.71 -17.31 5.57
CA HIS A 204 18.89 -15.86 5.43
C HIS A 204 20.00 -15.40 6.41
N TRP A 205 20.92 -14.59 5.92
CA TRP A 205 21.98 -14.01 6.71
C TRP A 205 21.61 -12.59 7.15
N VAL A 206 21.41 -12.41 8.45
CA VAL A 206 20.92 -11.16 9.04
C VAL A 206 22.06 -10.48 9.77
N THR A 207 22.40 -9.28 9.35
CA THR A 207 23.39 -8.44 10.05
C THR A 207 22.74 -7.81 11.28
N GLN A 208 23.41 -7.99 12.43
CA GLN A 208 23.00 -7.43 13.71
C GLN A 208 23.55 -6.00 13.90
N ASP A 209 23.14 -5.32 14.95
CA ASP A 209 23.58 -3.94 15.22
C ASP A 209 25.07 -3.86 15.60
N ASP A 210 25.64 -4.94 16.11
CA ASP A 210 27.07 -5.12 16.40
C ASP A 210 27.93 -5.43 15.16
N GLY A 211 27.31 -5.54 13.98
CA GLY A 211 27.97 -5.88 12.72
C GLY A 211 28.16 -7.37 12.49
N THR A 212 27.82 -8.22 13.45
CA THR A 212 27.87 -9.68 13.27
C THR A 212 26.71 -10.16 12.39
N SER A 213 26.89 -11.30 11.72
CA SER A 213 25.85 -11.88 10.87
C SER A 213 25.32 -13.17 11.48
N LYS A 214 24.00 -13.20 11.69
CA LYS A 214 23.30 -14.38 12.19
C LYS A 214 22.65 -15.13 11.04
N ARG A 215 22.90 -16.43 10.95
CA ARG A 215 22.26 -17.33 9.99
C ARG A 215 20.90 -17.76 10.52
N VAL A 216 19.83 -17.45 9.80
CA VAL A 216 18.44 -17.83 10.12
C VAL A 216 17.99 -18.83 9.06
N LEU A 217 17.60 -20.03 9.47
CA LEU A 217 17.15 -21.08 8.55
C LEU A 217 15.79 -20.71 7.93
N ALA A 218 15.58 -21.09 6.68
CA ALA A 218 14.28 -20.97 6.03
C ALA A 218 13.28 -21.99 6.58
N PHE A 219 13.75 -23.23 6.80
CA PHE A 219 12.94 -24.33 7.34
C PHE A 219 13.66 -25.04 8.48
N GLY A 220 12.89 -25.57 9.39
CA GLY A 220 13.39 -26.40 10.49
C GLY A 220 13.99 -27.71 9.99
N PRO A 221 15.24 -28.05 10.35
CA PRO A 221 15.97 -29.21 9.77
C PRO A 221 15.37 -30.56 10.17
N ARG A 222 14.60 -30.62 11.25
CA ARG A 222 13.94 -31.84 11.74
C ARG A 222 12.43 -31.80 11.55
N SER A 223 11.84 -30.62 11.74
CA SER A 223 10.39 -30.46 11.73
C SER A 223 9.84 -30.11 10.34
N GLY A 224 10.66 -29.65 9.40
CA GLY A 224 10.17 -29.11 8.13
C GLY A 224 9.37 -27.80 8.25
N ARG A 225 9.12 -27.29 9.47
CA ARG A 225 8.32 -26.08 9.72
C ARG A 225 9.01 -24.85 9.15
N ARG A 226 8.21 -23.93 8.61
CA ARG A 226 8.72 -22.67 8.05
C ARG A 226 9.19 -21.74 9.18
N ILE A 227 10.43 -21.28 9.10
CA ILE A 227 11.05 -20.41 10.11
C ILE A 227 11.21 -19.00 9.56
N SER A 228 11.71 -18.86 8.32
CA SER A 228 11.91 -17.53 7.75
C SER A 228 11.72 -17.50 6.24
N TRP A 229 11.23 -16.36 5.73
CA TRP A 229 11.07 -16.11 4.30
C TRP A 229 11.01 -14.62 4.00
N LEU A 230 11.29 -14.25 2.76
CA LEU A 230 11.15 -12.88 2.26
C LEU A 230 9.75 -12.67 1.69
N VAL A 231 9.13 -11.56 2.07
CA VAL A 231 7.90 -11.04 1.46
C VAL A 231 8.28 -9.86 0.58
N TYR A 232 7.82 -9.87 -0.65
CA TYR A 232 8.17 -8.89 -1.67
C TYR A 232 7.12 -7.78 -1.76
N GLY A 233 7.57 -6.57 -2.10
CA GLY A 233 6.69 -5.40 -2.23
C GLY A 233 6.11 -5.23 -3.64
N THR A 234 6.85 -5.69 -4.65
CA THR A 234 6.52 -5.57 -6.08
C THR A 234 6.73 -6.90 -6.77
N ASP A 235 6.22 -6.99 -7.99
CA ASP A 235 6.41 -8.16 -8.83
C ASP A 235 7.90 -8.49 -8.98
N LYS A 236 8.18 -9.77 -8.90
CA LYS A 236 9.52 -10.32 -8.96
C LYS A 236 9.73 -11.07 -10.26
N ARG A 237 10.84 -10.82 -10.93
CA ARG A 237 11.24 -11.63 -12.08
C ARG A 237 11.74 -13.00 -11.61
N LEU A 238 11.73 -13.98 -12.50
CA LEU A 238 12.02 -15.38 -12.19
C LEU A 238 13.34 -15.58 -11.42
N ASP A 239 14.41 -14.89 -11.83
CA ASP A 239 15.76 -15.05 -11.27
C ASP A 239 16.09 -14.05 -10.14
N ASP A 240 15.15 -13.17 -9.78
CA ASP A 240 15.38 -12.19 -8.72
C ASP A 240 15.29 -12.87 -7.35
N ILE A 241 16.34 -12.71 -6.57
CA ILE A 241 16.39 -13.24 -5.20
C ILE A 241 15.89 -12.20 -4.20
N ARG A 242 16.01 -10.93 -4.56
CA ARG A 242 15.62 -9.80 -3.71
C ARG A 242 14.61 -8.92 -4.43
N GLY A 243 13.70 -8.34 -3.66
CA GLY A 243 12.71 -7.41 -4.17
C GLY A 243 13.28 -6.02 -4.47
N THR A 244 12.65 -5.31 -5.40
CA THR A 244 12.94 -3.91 -5.72
C THR A 244 11.93 -2.99 -5.03
N PRO A 245 12.35 -1.83 -4.50
CA PRO A 245 11.42 -0.86 -3.93
C PRO A 245 10.42 -0.34 -4.98
N LEU A 246 9.16 -0.18 -4.62
CA LEU A 246 8.13 0.38 -5.50
C LEU A 246 8.53 1.78 -5.99
N LEU A 247 9.03 2.62 -5.10
CA LEU A 247 9.43 3.98 -5.42
C LEU A 247 10.61 4.06 -6.40
N SER A 248 11.30 2.94 -6.69
CA SER A 248 12.42 2.94 -7.63
C SER A 248 12.01 3.39 -9.03
N ILE A 249 10.82 3.03 -9.49
CA ILE A 249 10.27 3.43 -10.80
C ILE A 249 9.91 4.92 -10.81
N CYS A 250 9.43 5.44 -9.68
CA CYS A 250 8.94 6.81 -9.55
C CYS A 250 10.02 7.82 -9.12
N LEU A 251 11.26 7.36 -8.82
CA LEU A 251 12.32 8.19 -8.25
C LEU A 251 12.57 9.48 -9.04
N GLN A 252 12.67 9.36 -10.34
CA GLN A 252 12.96 10.51 -11.21
C GLN A 252 11.77 11.44 -11.33
N SER A 253 10.59 10.90 -11.59
CA SER A 253 9.36 11.68 -11.72
C SER A 253 9.05 12.48 -10.46
N LEU A 254 9.21 11.86 -9.29
CA LEU A 254 9.04 12.53 -8.00
C LEU A 254 10.07 13.65 -7.77
N LYS A 255 11.31 13.41 -8.17
CA LYS A 255 12.38 14.42 -8.08
C LYS A 255 12.13 15.60 -9.02
N GLU A 256 11.57 15.35 -10.19
CA GLU A 256 11.22 16.40 -11.16
C GLU A 256 10.05 17.26 -10.65
N ILE A 257 9.03 16.66 -10.04
CA ILE A 257 7.95 17.41 -9.38
C ILE A 257 8.51 18.35 -8.30
N ASP A 258 9.37 17.84 -7.42
CA ASP A 258 9.96 18.65 -6.36
C ASP A 258 10.78 19.81 -6.93
N ARG A 259 11.63 19.54 -7.92
CA ARG A 259 12.43 20.58 -8.59
C ARG A 259 11.55 21.63 -9.27
N TYR A 260 10.49 21.20 -9.95
CA TYR A 260 9.58 22.11 -10.61
C TYR A 260 8.81 22.95 -9.60
N ARG A 261 8.32 22.36 -8.52
CA ARG A 261 7.66 23.07 -7.41
C ARG A 261 8.58 24.12 -6.80
N ASP A 262 9.81 23.75 -6.46
CA ASP A 262 10.79 24.66 -5.87
C ASP A 262 11.14 25.80 -6.83
N SER A 263 11.30 25.50 -8.12
CA SER A 263 11.56 26.50 -9.16
C SER A 263 10.39 27.47 -9.31
N THR A 264 9.16 26.94 -9.27
CA THR A 264 7.94 27.75 -9.37
C THR A 264 7.78 28.64 -8.14
N GLN A 265 8.01 28.11 -6.94
CA GLN A 265 7.97 28.91 -5.71
C GLN A 265 9.02 30.03 -5.72
N ARG A 266 10.24 29.74 -6.15
CA ARG A 266 11.30 30.76 -6.32
C ARG A 266 10.90 31.80 -7.34
N LYS A 267 10.31 31.38 -8.47
CA LYS A 267 9.83 32.30 -9.50
C LYS A 267 8.74 33.24 -8.96
N VAL A 268 7.74 32.69 -8.26
CA VAL A 268 6.67 33.48 -7.62
C VAL A 268 7.26 34.43 -6.57
N ALA A 269 8.18 33.97 -5.74
CA ALA A 269 8.85 34.79 -4.75
C ALA A 269 9.66 35.93 -5.40
N LEU A 270 10.40 35.65 -6.47
CA LEU A 270 11.11 36.68 -7.24
C LEU A 270 10.15 37.64 -7.92
N ALA A 271 9.08 37.15 -8.53
CA ALA A 271 8.07 37.99 -9.16
C ALA A 271 7.36 38.93 -8.16
N SER A 272 7.17 38.47 -6.92
CA SER A 272 6.60 39.30 -5.86
C SER A 272 7.58 40.35 -5.29
N THR A 273 8.88 40.12 -5.45
CA THR A 273 9.94 40.96 -4.87
C THR A 273 10.48 41.98 -5.88
N LEU A 274 10.55 41.61 -7.17
CA LEU A 274 11.11 42.42 -8.24
C LEU A 274 9.99 43.09 -9.04
N ALA A 275 9.58 44.28 -8.59
CA ALA A 275 8.57 45.01 -9.30
C ALA A 275 9.12 45.75 -10.55
N ILE A 276 10.36 46.25 -10.55
CA ILE A 276 10.86 47.13 -11.62
C ILE A 276 12.39 47.02 -11.74
N PHE A 277 12.88 46.82 -12.98
CA PHE A 277 14.27 47.05 -13.35
C PHE A 277 14.43 48.39 -14.03
N MET A 278 15.52 49.10 -13.75
CA MET A 278 15.83 50.34 -14.40
C MET A 278 16.87 50.14 -15.51
N LYS A 279 16.50 50.48 -16.73
CA LYS A 279 17.40 50.50 -17.88
C LYS A 279 17.94 51.91 -18.03
N LYS A 280 19.24 52.06 -17.94
CA LYS A 280 19.92 53.33 -18.23
C LYS A 280 20.28 53.34 -19.71
N THR A 281 19.71 54.23 -20.47
CA THR A 281 20.11 54.50 -21.85
C THR A 281 21.31 55.43 -21.80
N GLU A 282 22.48 54.96 -22.16
CA GLU A 282 23.64 55.83 -22.35
C GLU A 282 23.35 56.72 -23.54
N ASP A 283 23.20 58.02 -23.31
CA ASP A 283 23.27 59.00 -24.35
C ASP A 283 24.70 59.01 -24.93
N LYS A 284 24.84 58.28 -26.05
CA LYS A 284 26.02 58.52 -26.90
C LYS A 284 25.93 59.87 -27.52
N MET A 285 26.27 60.85 -26.74
CA MET A 285 26.61 62.18 -27.27
C MET A 285 27.90 61.96 -28.04
N GLY A 286 27.76 61.94 -29.38
CA GLY A 286 28.88 61.78 -30.28
C GLY A 286 29.91 62.87 -30.04
N THR A 287 31.02 62.48 -29.45
CA THR A 287 32.20 63.31 -29.45
C THR A 287 32.67 63.43 -30.90
N LEU A 288 32.48 64.62 -31.46
CA LEU A 288 33.11 64.96 -32.73
C LEU A 288 34.62 64.66 -32.65
N PRO A 289 35.20 64.03 -33.64
CA PRO A 289 36.62 63.66 -33.64
C PRO A 289 37.45 64.89 -34.07
N LEU A 290 37.58 65.85 -33.22
CA LEU A 290 38.50 66.98 -33.40
C LEU A 290 39.20 67.33 -32.08
N THR A 291 40.13 66.46 -31.72
CA THR A 291 41.42 66.83 -31.10
C THR A 291 42.04 65.52 -30.57
N GLY A 292 43.22 65.20 -31.08
CA GLY A 292 44.01 64.03 -30.63
C GLY A 292 44.41 64.20 -29.18
N GLY A 293 43.90 63.35 -28.37
CA GLY A 293 44.27 63.11 -26.97
C GLY A 293 44.03 61.68 -26.61
N ALA A 294 45.07 60.94 -26.42
CA ALA A 294 45.01 59.50 -25.97
C ALA A 294 44.27 59.46 -24.65
N VAL A 295 43.05 58.89 -24.66
CA VAL A 295 42.32 58.55 -23.43
C VAL A 295 42.93 57.31 -22.87
N ARG A 296 43.79 57.50 -21.89
CA ARG A 296 44.32 56.41 -21.02
C ARG A 296 43.14 55.80 -20.26
N ARG A 297 42.83 54.57 -20.53
CA ARG A 297 41.91 53.78 -19.69
C ARG A 297 42.56 53.56 -18.34
N GLU A 298 42.30 54.40 -17.37
CA GLU A 298 42.57 54.11 -15.97
C GLU A 298 41.57 53.05 -15.49
N LYS A 299 42.11 51.93 -15.07
CA LYS A 299 41.36 50.98 -14.24
C LYS A 299 41.01 51.72 -12.95
N ALA A 300 39.75 51.96 -12.69
CA ALA A 300 39.30 52.50 -11.43
C ALA A 300 39.63 51.49 -10.32
N HIS A 301 40.68 51.83 -9.57
CA HIS A 301 40.99 51.18 -8.30
C HIS A 301 40.10 51.82 -7.26
N VAL A 302 39.19 51.02 -6.71
CA VAL A 302 38.30 51.45 -5.63
C VAL A 302 39.15 51.60 -4.36
N THR A 303 39.56 52.79 -4.05
CA THR A 303 40.06 53.21 -2.72
C THR A 303 39.25 54.41 -2.27
N GLY A 304 38.64 54.28 -1.08
CA GLY A 304 37.72 55.18 -0.44
C GLY A 304 37.93 56.68 -0.68
N GLY A 305 37.01 57.30 -1.31
CA GLY A 305 36.85 58.74 -1.43
C GLY A 305 35.37 59.04 -1.63
N ASN A 306 34.88 60.01 -0.90
CA ASN A 306 33.52 60.52 -0.82
C ASN A 306 32.77 60.53 -2.17
N PRO A 307 31.62 59.89 -2.32
CA PRO A 307 30.88 59.85 -3.57
C PRO A 307 30.03 61.11 -3.72
N THR A 308 30.51 62.08 -4.46
CA THR A 308 29.68 63.13 -5.09
C THR A 308 29.27 62.66 -6.49
N GLY A 309 28.67 61.55 -6.61
CA GLY A 309 28.15 61.00 -7.88
C GLY A 309 27.35 59.77 -7.58
N THR A 310 26.13 59.89 -7.71
CA THR A 310 24.98 59.03 -7.87
C THR A 310 25.21 57.55 -8.26
N ASP A 311 26.15 56.84 -7.67
CA ASP A 311 26.20 55.38 -7.76
C ASP A 311 25.35 54.77 -6.64
N ARG A 312 24.07 54.54 -6.95
CA ARG A 312 23.17 53.76 -6.08
C ARG A 312 23.53 52.29 -6.20
N THR A 313 24.15 51.74 -5.19
CA THR A 313 24.33 50.29 -5.08
C THR A 313 23.06 49.67 -4.55
N PHE A 314 22.30 49.00 -5.41
CA PHE A 314 21.13 48.21 -5.00
C PHE A 314 21.58 46.92 -4.36
N ASN A 315 21.36 46.79 -3.06
CA ASN A 315 21.65 45.53 -2.36
C ASN A 315 20.43 44.59 -2.46
N ILE A 316 20.47 43.68 -3.42
CA ILE A 316 19.40 42.71 -3.72
C ILE A 316 19.03 41.89 -2.48
N ALA A 317 19.95 41.69 -1.55
CA ALA A 317 19.74 40.91 -0.32
C ALA A 317 18.83 41.59 0.73
N LYS A 318 18.48 42.85 0.56
CA LYS A 318 17.65 43.65 1.49
C LYS A 318 16.38 44.21 0.86
N GLN A 319 15.91 43.66 -0.25
CA GLN A 319 14.69 44.14 -0.89
C GLN A 319 13.46 43.74 -0.08
N ILE A 320 12.73 44.74 0.36
CA ILE A 320 11.43 44.59 1.02
C ILE A 320 10.37 44.47 -0.08
N PRO A 321 9.46 43.50 -0.03
CA PRO A 321 8.35 43.39 -0.96
C PRO A 321 7.53 44.68 -1.00
N GLY A 322 7.29 45.21 -2.19
CA GLY A 322 6.51 46.45 -2.36
C GLY A 322 7.32 47.75 -2.36
N LEU A 323 8.65 47.68 -2.47
CA LEU A 323 9.46 48.91 -2.60
C LEU A 323 9.10 49.66 -3.88
N VAL A 324 8.55 50.85 -3.74
CA VAL A 324 8.28 51.77 -4.84
C VAL A 324 9.47 52.73 -4.94
N LEU A 325 10.11 52.80 -6.10
CA LEU A 325 11.16 53.76 -6.39
C LEU A 325 10.48 55.07 -6.83
N GLU A 326 10.52 56.08 -5.98
CA GLU A 326 9.77 57.34 -6.20
C GLU A 326 10.50 58.33 -7.11
N GLU A 327 11.81 58.19 -7.36
CA GLU A 327 12.58 59.12 -8.18
C GLU A 327 13.39 58.42 -9.27
N LEU A 328 13.05 58.71 -10.52
CA LEU A 328 13.77 58.28 -11.73
C LEU A 328 14.73 59.42 -12.15
N GLN A 329 15.97 59.07 -12.50
CA GLN A 329 16.91 60.00 -13.07
C GLN A 329 16.69 60.17 -14.58
N HIS A 330 17.15 61.31 -15.13
CA HIS A 330 17.04 61.58 -16.57
C HIS A 330 17.76 60.45 -17.39
N GLY A 331 17.03 59.81 -18.29
CA GLY A 331 17.53 58.67 -19.08
C GLY A 331 17.28 57.29 -18.47
N GLU A 332 16.60 57.18 -17.33
CA GLU A 332 16.18 55.91 -16.74
C GLU A 332 14.76 55.58 -17.15
N GLU A 333 14.56 54.42 -17.78
CA GLU A 333 13.25 53.89 -18.12
C GLU A 333 12.93 52.68 -17.23
N PRO A 334 11.74 52.64 -16.61
CA PRO A 334 11.32 51.45 -15.86
C PRO A 334 10.97 50.32 -16.85
N VAL A 335 11.75 49.30 -16.85
CA VAL A 335 11.43 48.07 -17.60
C VAL A 335 10.75 47.11 -16.67
N GLY A 336 9.43 46.98 -16.80
CA GLY A 336 8.69 45.93 -16.14
C GLY A 336 9.12 44.58 -16.70
N PHE A 337 9.66 43.71 -15.84
CA PHE A 337 9.88 42.31 -16.20
C PHE A 337 8.50 41.68 -16.29
N ASN A 338 7.94 41.67 -17.49
CA ASN A 338 6.68 40.96 -17.75
C ASN A 338 6.95 39.45 -17.68
N HIS A 339 6.88 38.90 -16.48
CA HIS A 339 6.94 37.46 -16.23
C HIS A 339 5.58 36.83 -16.59
N ASN A 340 5.09 37.13 -17.78
CA ASN A 340 3.89 36.54 -18.34
C ASN A 340 4.21 35.12 -18.85
N THR A 341 4.71 34.29 -17.98
CA THR A 341 4.71 32.85 -18.20
C THR A 341 3.67 32.29 -17.26
N ASP A 342 2.51 31.98 -17.80
CA ASP A 342 1.51 31.17 -17.13
C ASP A 342 2.21 29.90 -16.64
N VAL A 343 2.54 29.87 -15.36
CA VAL A 343 3.12 28.70 -14.73
C VAL A 343 1.94 27.79 -14.38
N ASN A 344 1.48 27.03 -15.35
CA ASN A 344 0.46 26.01 -15.15
C ASN A 344 1.06 24.82 -14.38
N PHE A 345 1.28 25.01 -13.08
CA PHE A 345 1.78 23.95 -12.20
C PHE A 345 0.80 22.76 -12.15
N GLY A 346 -0.49 23.05 -12.07
CA GLY A 346 -1.53 22.03 -11.92
C GLY A 346 -1.54 20.96 -13.02
N PRO A 347 -1.60 21.32 -14.31
CA PRO A 347 -1.57 20.34 -15.40
C PRO A 347 -0.28 19.50 -15.45
N PHE A 348 0.86 20.11 -15.15
CA PHE A 348 2.14 19.38 -15.10
C PHE A 348 2.18 18.36 -13.94
N GLU A 349 1.76 18.77 -12.76
CA GLU A 349 1.62 17.90 -11.61
C GLU A 349 0.67 16.73 -11.91
N GLN A 350 -0.51 17.02 -12.47
CA GLN A 350 -1.50 16.02 -12.83
C GLN A 350 -0.94 14.98 -13.81
N MET A 351 -0.24 15.42 -14.85
CA MET A 351 0.36 14.53 -15.85
C MET A 351 1.36 13.54 -15.20
N ILE A 352 2.22 14.02 -14.32
CA ILE A 352 3.20 13.15 -13.67
C ILE A 352 2.51 12.23 -12.67
N VAL A 353 1.57 12.74 -11.88
CA VAL A 353 0.82 11.91 -10.91
C VAL A 353 -0.02 10.85 -11.62
N GLN A 354 -0.62 11.15 -12.77
CA GLN A 354 -1.31 10.17 -13.61
C GLN A 354 -0.37 9.08 -14.10
N GLY A 355 0.84 9.43 -14.54
CA GLY A 355 1.87 8.45 -14.94
C GLY A 355 2.29 7.54 -13.77
N ILE A 356 2.47 8.11 -12.58
CA ILE A 356 2.78 7.34 -11.37
C ILE A 356 1.60 6.44 -10.98
N ALA A 357 0.38 6.94 -11.04
CA ALA A 357 -0.84 6.20 -10.74
C ALA A 357 -0.99 4.99 -11.67
N TRP A 358 -0.83 5.23 -12.97
CA TRP A 358 -0.87 4.16 -13.98
C TRP A 358 0.21 3.10 -13.77
N GLY A 359 1.44 3.50 -13.48
CA GLY A 359 2.54 2.57 -13.19
C GLY A 359 2.37 1.74 -11.91
N ASN A 360 1.44 2.13 -11.03
CA ASN A 360 1.11 1.42 -9.79
C ASN A 360 -0.31 0.83 -9.79
N GLU A 361 -0.94 0.70 -10.95
CA GLU A 361 -2.29 0.14 -11.11
C GLU A 361 -3.34 0.81 -10.19
N MET A 362 -3.14 2.08 -9.85
CA MET A 362 -4.03 2.84 -8.97
C MET A 362 -4.70 3.97 -9.74
N PRO A 363 -6.03 4.13 -9.66
CA PRO A 363 -6.70 5.29 -10.26
C PRO A 363 -6.15 6.62 -9.68
N PRO A 364 -5.87 7.63 -10.52
CA PRO A 364 -5.35 8.92 -10.08
C PRO A 364 -6.29 9.63 -9.11
N GLU A 365 -7.60 9.44 -9.22
CA GLU A 365 -8.61 10.00 -8.30
C GLU A 365 -8.42 9.48 -6.87
N ILE A 366 -8.07 8.20 -6.72
CA ILE A 366 -7.80 7.58 -5.42
C ILE A 366 -6.46 8.06 -4.87
N LEU A 367 -5.46 8.20 -5.74
CA LEU A 367 -4.14 8.67 -5.34
C LEU A 367 -4.18 10.11 -4.84
N MET A 368 -4.83 11.00 -5.59
CA MET A 368 -4.93 12.43 -5.29
C MET A 368 -6.06 12.76 -4.31
N LEU A 369 -6.98 11.83 -4.02
CA LEU A 369 -8.25 12.07 -3.31
C LEU A 369 -9.09 13.19 -3.94
N SER A 370 -9.01 13.34 -5.24
CA SER A 370 -9.73 14.33 -6.02
C SER A 370 -10.72 13.62 -6.95
N PHE A 371 -12.00 13.75 -6.66
CA PHE A 371 -13.07 13.13 -7.42
C PHE A 371 -13.78 14.19 -8.25
N SER A 372 -13.09 14.70 -9.27
CA SER A 372 -13.62 15.71 -10.20
C SER A 372 -14.37 15.11 -11.40
N SER A 373 -14.23 13.80 -11.63
CA SER A 373 -14.92 13.08 -12.70
C SER A 373 -16.40 12.85 -12.37
N ASN A 374 -17.22 12.57 -13.41
CA ASN A 374 -18.62 12.23 -13.20
C ASN A 374 -18.75 10.90 -12.42
N TYR A 375 -19.93 10.69 -11.82
CA TYR A 375 -20.20 9.51 -10.98
C TYR A 375 -19.89 8.17 -11.67
N SER A 376 -20.26 8.03 -12.93
CA SER A 376 -20.05 6.79 -13.70
C SER A 376 -18.56 6.49 -13.91
N ALA A 377 -17.76 7.49 -14.22
CA ALA A 377 -16.32 7.33 -14.40
C ALA A 377 -15.62 6.97 -13.08
N SER A 378 -15.98 7.65 -11.98
CA SER A 378 -15.45 7.34 -10.65
C SER A 378 -15.81 5.92 -10.20
N GLN A 379 -17.02 5.46 -10.52
CA GLN A 379 -17.44 4.10 -10.21
C GLN A 379 -16.70 3.05 -11.05
N ALA A 380 -16.49 3.31 -12.35
CA ALA A 380 -15.70 2.44 -13.22
C ALA A 380 -14.27 2.32 -12.72
N ALA A 381 -13.61 3.43 -12.39
CA ALA A 381 -12.27 3.45 -11.81
C ALA A 381 -12.19 2.68 -10.49
N THR A 382 -13.20 2.82 -9.63
CA THR A 382 -13.26 2.08 -8.35
C THR A 382 -13.44 0.58 -8.58
N ASN A 383 -14.24 0.17 -9.58
CA ASN A 383 -14.42 -1.25 -9.89
C ASN A 383 -13.16 -1.89 -10.46
N GLU A 384 -12.44 -1.18 -11.35
CA GLU A 384 -11.14 -1.63 -11.86
C GLU A 384 -10.13 -1.79 -10.71
N PHE A 385 -10.09 -0.83 -9.81
CA PHE A 385 -9.22 -0.90 -8.65
C PHE A 385 -9.55 -2.07 -7.69
N LYS A 386 -10.80 -2.53 -7.64
CA LYS A 386 -11.17 -3.74 -6.86
C LYS A 386 -10.52 -5.00 -7.43
N ILE A 387 -10.33 -5.09 -8.75
CA ILE A 387 -9.65 -6.22 -9.38
C ILE A 387 -8.20 -6.28 -8.90
N TYR A 388 -7.51 -5.14 -8.92
CA TYR A 388 -6.16 -5.01 -8.36
C TYR A 388 -6.12 -5.42 -6.88
N LEU A 389 -7.04 -4.91 -6.05
CA LEU A 389 -7.07 -5.22 -4.62
C LEU A 389 -7.30 -6.71 -4.35
N ASN A 390 -8.19 -7.36 -5.10
CA ASN A 390 -8.43 -8.80 -4.95
C ASN A 390 -7.15 -9.60 -5.25
N ARG A 391 -6.42 -9.24 -6.30
CA ARG A 391 -5.12 -9.87 -6.60
C ARG A 391 -4.13 -9.70 -5.45
N ILE A 392 -3.97 -8.48 -4.95
CA ILE A 392 -3.04 -8.20 -3.84
C ILE A 392 -3.44 -8.93 -2.55
N TRP A 393 -4.74 -9.05 -2.26
CA TRP A 393 -5.19 -9.79 -1.08
C TRP A 393 -4.85 -11.26 -1.16
N MET A 394 -4.99 -11.88 -2.34
CA MET A 394 -4.57 -13.26 -2.55
C MET A 394 -3.04 -13.40 -2.45
N GLU A 395 -2.29 -12.60 -3.20
CA GLU A 395 -0.82 -12.67 -3.23
C GLU A 395 -0.20 -12.40 -1.85
N PHE A 396 -0.61 -11.32 -1.18
CA PHE A 396 -0.09 -11.00 0.15
C PHE A 396 -0.62 -11.95 1.23
N GLY A 397 -1.85 -12.44 1.06
CA GLY A 397 -2.43 -13.50 1.87
C GLY A 397 -1.57 -14.77 1.82
N ASP A 398 -1.24 -15.24 0.63
CA ASP A 398 -0.45 -16.44 0.41
C ASP A 398 1.02 -16.27 0.83
N ASP A 399 1.61 -15.12 0.53
CA ASP A 399 3.02 -14.86 0.83
C ASP A 399 3.30 -14.60 2.32
N MET A 400 2.43 -13.83 2.98
CA MET A 400 2.64 -13.37 4.35
C MET A 400 1.74 -14.06 5.37
N CYS A 401 0.44 -14.11 5.10
CA CYS A 401 -0.55 -14.49 6.11
C CYS A 401 -0.73 -16.00 6.23
N ASN A 402 -0.81 -16.68 5.10
CA ASN A 402 -1.03 -18.12 5.06
C ASN A 402 0.09 -18.95 5.73
N PRO A 403 1.39 -18.67 5.50
CA PRO A 403 2.44 -19.38 6.22
C PRO A 403 2.38 -19.20 7.74
N VAL A 404 1.96 -18.03 8.22
CA VAL A 404 1.77 -17.78 9.65
C VAL A 404 0.55 -18.53 10.18
N TYR A 405 -0.55 -18.56 9.41
CA TYR A 405 -1.76 -19.28 9.76
C TYR A 405 -1.53 -20.79 9.85
N VAL A 406 -0.85 -21.37 8.89
CA VAL A 406 -0.51 -22.80 8.88
C VAL A 406 0.29 -23.18 10.14
N GLU A 407 1.33 -22.40 10.47
CA GLU A 407 2.13 -22.65 11.66
C GLU A 407 1.35 -22.45 12.95
N TRP A 408 0.40 -21.51 12.97
CA TRP A 408 -0.51 -21.28 14.09
C TRP A 408 -1.50 -22.47 14.23
N LEU A 409 -2.13 -22.91 13.14
CA LEU A 409 -3.07 -24.02 13.14
C LEU A 409 -2.40 -25.32 13.60
N LEU A 410 -1.22 -25.64 13.08
CA LEU A 410 -0.42 -26.79 13.54
C LEU A 410 -0.12 -26.72 15.04
N SER A 411 0.17 -25.52 15.57
CA SER A 411 0.43 -25.34 16.99
C SER A 411 -0.82 -25.53 17.85
N GLU A 412 -1.97 -25.03 17.43
CA GLU A 412 -3.25 -25.23 18.14
C GLU A 412 -3.72 -26.68 18.09
N THR A 413 -3.50 -27.37 16.96
CA THR A 413 -3.82 -28.82 16.84
C THR A 413 -2.85 -29.65 17.67
N LEU A 414 -1.55 -29.35 17.70
CA LEU A 414 -0.56 -30.02 18.56
C LEU A 414 -0.88 -29.86 20.05
N THR A 415 -1.45 -28.73 20.45
CA THR A 415 -1.87 -28.48 21.84
C THR A 415 -3.28 -28.98 22.15
N GLN A 416 -3.91 -29.70 21.21
CA GLN A 416 -5.26 -30.25 21.32
C GLN A 416 -6.36 -29.23 21.65
N LYS A 417 -6.18 -28.00 21.19
CA LYS A 417 -7.18 -26.92 21.35
C LYS A 417 -8.13 -26.84 20.17
N ILE A 418 -7.71 -27.32 19.02
CA ILE A 418 -8.49 -27.45 17.79
C ILE A 418 -8.39 -28.91 17.37
N GLU A 419 -9.54 -29.55 17.20
CA GLU A 419 -9.64 -30.92 16.71
C GLU A 419 -9.63 -30.88 15.17
N SER A 420 -8.57 -31.41 14.57
CA SER A 420 -8.41 -31.55 13.12
C SER A 420 -7.91 -32.93 12.80
N PRO A 421 -8.82 -33.91 12.70
CA PRO A 421 -8.44 -35.34 12.50
C PRO A 421 -7.60 -35.51 11.24
N GLY A 422 -6.48 -36.23 11.35
CA GLY A 422 -5.59 -36.53 10.24
C GLY A 422 -4.64 -35.39 9.83
N LEU A 423 -4.83 -34.12 10.29
CA LEU A 423 -3.99 -32.99 9.91
C LEU A 423 -2.51 -33.19 10.26
N LEU A 424 -2.20 -33.66 11.47
CA LEU A 424 -0.81 -33.86 11.92
C LEU A 424 -0.13 -35.03 11.24
N GLU A 425 -0.88 -36.06 10.86
CA GLU A 425 -0.42 -37.20 10.09
C GLU A 425 -0.11 -36.77 8.66
N ALA A 426 -1.05 -36.08 8.03
CA ALA A 426 -0.91 -35.55 6.68
C ALA A 426 0.22 -34.51 6.57
N TRP A 427 0.47 -33.72 7.62
CA TRP A 427 1.62 -32.82 7.64
C TRP A 427 2.97 -33.57 7.61
N ARG A 428 3.05 -34.77 8.19
CA ARG A 428 4.28 -35.60 8.23
C ARG A 428 4.46 -36.46 6.99
N ASP A 429 3.36 -36.82 6.35
CA ASP A 429 3.36 -37.71 5.19
C ASP A 429 3.06 -36.90 3.90
N PRO A 430 4.07 -36.67 3.05
CA PRO A 430 3.89 -35.94 1.78
C PRO A 430 2.89 -36.60 0.82
N MET A 431 2.52 -37.86 1.02
CA MET A 431 1.54 -38.55 0.18
C MET A 431 0.10 -38.14 0.50
N GLN A 432 -0.13 -37.57 1.70
CA GLN A 432 -1.44 -37.05 2.13
C GLN A 432 -1.54 -35.53 1.95
N TYR A 433 -0.97 -35.01 0.87
CA TYR A 433 -0.96 -33.56 0.57
C TYR A 433 -2.38 -33.01 0.40
N ASP A 434 -3.32 -33.81 -0.06
CA ASP A 434 -4.73 -33.48 -0.25
C ASP A 434 -5.44 -33.22 1.09
N VAL A 435 -5.31 -34.10 2.06
CA VAL A 435 -5.86 -33.92 3.41
C VAL A 435 -5.23 -32.70 4.10
N PHE A 436 -3.91 -32.57 3.98
CA PHE A 436 -3.22 -31.40 4.51
C PHE A 436 -3.73 -30.12 3.85
N GLY A 437 -3.82 -30.10 2.51
CA GLY A 437 -4.32 -28.97 1.73
C GLY A 437 -5.76 -28.60 2.07
N ALA A 438 -6.63 -29.60 2.25
CA ALA A 438 -8.03 -29.40 2.60
C ALA A 438 -8.22 -28.71 3.96
N TRP A 439 -7.42 -29.06 4.97
CA TRP A 439 -7.50 -28.41 6.28
C TRP A 439 -6.94 -26.99 6.32
N ILE A 440 -5.87 -26.70 5.55
CA ILE A 440 -5.22 -25.38 5.55
C ILE A 440 -5.83 -24.40 4.54
N ALA A 441 -6.80 -24.83 3.75
CA ALA A 441 -7.46 -24.02 2.75
C ALA A 441 -8.08 -22.77 3.37
N THR A 442 -7.64 -21.61 2.91
CA THR A 442 -7.98 -20.31 3.53
C THR A 442 -7.93 -19.21 2.49
N ASP A 443 -8.99 -18.44 2.40
CA ASP A 443 -9.00 -17.19 1.62
C ASP A 443 -8.73 -16.00 2.54
N TRP A 444 -8.07 -14.98 2.00
CA TRP A 444 -7.72 -13.77 2.74
C TRP A 444 -8.48 -12.57 2.20
N TYR A 445 -9.18 -11.87 3.08
CA TYR A 445 -9.97 -10.71 2.71
C TYR A 445 -9.51 -9.46 3.47
N GLY A 446 -9.43 -8.35 2.73
CA GLY A 446 -9.16 -7.03 3.29
C GLY A 446 -10.43 -6.32 3.77
N SER A 447 -10.25 -5.11 4.27
CA SER A 447 -11.36 -4.26 4.68
C SER A 447 -12.18 -3.81 3.47
N ILE A 448 -13.48 -4.03 3.53
CA ILE A 448 -14.41 -3.65 2.47
C ILE A 448 -14.72 -2.16 2.56
N LYS A 449 -14.71 -1.50 1.42
CA LYS A 449 -15.13 -0.10 1.31
C LYS A 449 -16.65 -0.05 1.17
N PRO A 450 -17.33 0.81 1.95
CA PRO A 450 -18.76 1.04 1.76
C PRO A 450 -19.04 1.54 0.34
N SER A 451 -20.13 1.08 -0.25
CA SER A 451 -20.59 1.61 -1.53
C SER A 451 -21.06 3.05 -1.39
N ILE A 452 -20.92 3.82 -2.46
CA ILE A 452 -21.45 5.19 -2.53
C ILE A 452 -22.98 5.17 -2.48
N ASP A 453 -23.60 4.17 -3.12
CA ASP A 453 -25.06 3.95 -3.12
C ASP A 453 -25.37 2.57 -2.51
N VAL A 454 -25.58 2.56 -1.21
CA VAL A 454 -25.86 1.35 -0.43
C VAL A 454 -27.20 0.72 -0.83
N VAL A 455 -28.21 1.54 -1.15
CA VAL A 455 -29.54 1.04 -1.51
C VAL A 455 -29.51 0.29 -2.85
N LYS A 456 -28.85 0.87 -3.85
CA LYS A 456 -28.72 0.26 -5.17
C LYS A 456 -27.89 -1.02 -5.11
N GLN A 457 -26.82 -1.02 -4.31
CA GLN A 457 -26.01 -2.21 -4.11
C GLN A 457 -26.81 -3.32 -3.41
N ALA A 458 -27.52 -3.01 -2.33
CA ALA A 458 -28.32 -3.99 -1.60
C ALA A 458 -29.42 -4.62 -2.48
N LYS A 459 -30.10 -3.81 -3.31
CA LYS A 459 -31.06 -4.33 -4.28
C LYS A 459 -30.42 -5.22 -5.33
N GLY A 460 -29.24 -4.86 -5.82
CA GLY A 460 -28.49 -5.69 -6.76
C GLY A 460 -28.05 -7.02 -6.15
N SER A 461 -27.49 -6.99 -4.94
CA SER A 461 -27.10 -8.20 -4.20
C SER A 461 -28.31 -9.12 -3.93
N LYS A 462 -29.47 -8.55 -3.53
CA LYS A 462 -30.67 -9.33 -3.34
C LYS A 462 -31.09 -10.03 -4.65
N LEU A 463 -31.11 -9.31 -5.77
CA LEU A 463 -31.44 -9.89 -7.06
C LEU A 463 -30.52 -11.04 -7.46
N LEU A 464 -29.21 -10.89 -7.24
CA LEU A 464 -28.23 -11.96 -7.53
C LEU A 464 -28.47 -13.23 -6.70
N VAL A 465 -28.89 -13.06 -5.45
CA VAL A 465 -29.20 -14.19 -4.57
C VAL A 465 -30.54 -14.83 -4.96
N ASP A 466 -31.56 -14.02 -5.23
CA ASP A 466 -32.90 -14.50 -5.63
C ASP A 466 -32.85 -15.30 -6.94
N GLU A 467 -31.99 -14.92 -7.89
CA GLU A 467 -31.72 -15.65 -9.15
C GLU A 467 -30.75 -16.83 -9.00
N GLY A 468 -30.23 -17.08 -7.81
CA GLY A 468 -29.30 -18.19 -7.55
C GLY A 468 -27.88 -17.99 -8.10
N TRP A 469 -27.51 -16.78 -8.55
CA TRP A 469 -26.18 -16.47 -9.09
C TRP A 469 -25.15 -16.19 -8.00
N SER A 470 -25.61 -15.86 -6.80
CA SER A 470 -24.75 -15.64 -5.63
C SER A 470 -25.40 -16.24 -4.38
N THR A 471 -24.68 -16.22 -3.27
CA THR A 471 -25.17 -16.69 -1.97
C THR A 471 -25.22 -15.53 -0.98
N ASN A 472 -26.13 -15.60 0.01
CA ASN A 472 -26.21 -14.64 1.09
C ASN A 472 -24.87 -14.49 1.84
N ALA A 473 -24.12 -15.58 1.98
CA ALA A 473 -22.81 -15.57 2.62
C ALA A 473 -21.80 -14.73 1.83
N ARG A 474 -21.77 -14.92 0.49
CA ARG A 474 -20.90 -14.15 -0.41
C ARG A 474 -21.28 -12.68 -0.45
N GLU A 475 -22.58 -12.36 -0.59
CA GLU A 475 -23.05 -10.98 -0.66
C GLU A 475 -22.86 -10.23 0.66
N ALA A 476 -23.10 -10.87 1.80
CA ALA A 476 -22.81 -10.28 3.11
C ALA A 476 -21.31 -9.97 3.24
N ARG A 477 -20.45 -10.86 2.75
CA ARG A 477 -19.00 -10.67 2.78
C ARG A 477 -18.57 -9.50 1.89
N ILE A 478 -19.05 -9.45 0.65
CA ILE A 478 -18.71 -8.41 -0.33
C ILE A 478 -19.23 -7.03 0.09
N THR A 479 -20.44 -6.98 0.68
CA THR A 479 -21.12 -5.71 0.98
C THR A 479 -20.72 -5.12 2.33
N THR A 480 -20.64 -5.97 3.37
CA THR A 480 -20.44 -5.51 4.75
C THR A 480 -19.13 -6.03 5.38
N GLY A 481 -18.47 -7.02 4.78
CA GLY A 481 -17.31 -7.68 5.35
C GLY A 481 -17.61 -8.62 6.51
N THR A 482 -18.89 -8.85 6.81
CA THR A 482 -19.33 -9.70 7.92
C THR A 482 -19.72 -11.09 7.43
N LYS A 483 -19.70 -12.07 8.31
CA LYS A 483 -20.16 -13.42 7.99
C LYS A 483 -21.67 -13.51 8.13
N PHE A 484 -22.33 -14.07 7.12
CA PHE A 484 -23.77 -14.26 7.12
C PHE A 484 -24.25 -15.13 8.29
N SER A 485 -23.57 -16.24 8.60
CA SER A 485 -23.88 -17.10 9.74
C SER A 485 -23.86 -16.35 11.09
N GLN A 486 -22.86 -15.50 11.30
CA GLN A 486 -22.79 -14.67 12.50
C GLN A 486 -23.87 -13.60 12.51
N ASN A 487 -24.19 -13.02 11.36
CA ASN A 487 -25.26 -12.03 11.25
C ASN A 487 -26.61 -12.64 11.60
N ILE A 488 -26.91 -13.82 11.10
CA ILE A 488 -28.17 -14.53 11.42
C ILE A 488 -28.25 -14.89 12.92
N LYS A 489 -27.18 -15.41 13.51
CA LYS A 489 -27.13 -15.70 14.97
C LYS A 489 -27.39 -14.42 15.79
N ARG A 490 -26.82 -13.29 15.41
CA ARG A 490 -27.05 -11.99 16.08
C ARG A 490 -28.46 -11.47 15.84
N LEU A 491 -28.93 -11.54 14.60
CA LEU A 491 -30.30 -11.08 14.24
C LEU A 491 -31.36 -11.88 14.98
N LYS A 492 -31.19 -13.21 15.12
CA LYS A 492 -32.08 -14.04 15.92
C LYS A 492 -32.18 -13.50 17.35
N ARG A 493 -31.05 -13.30 18.02
CA ARG A 493 -31.01 -12.74 19.37
C ARG A 493 -31.61 -11.34 19.47
N GLU A 494 -31.33 -10.46 18.51
CA GLU A 494 -31.91 -9.13 18.46
C GLU A 494 -33.43 -9.16 18.27
N ASN A 495 -33.93 -10.07 17.44
CA ASN A 495 -35.38 -10.25 17.26
C ASN A 495 -36.07 -10.80 18.51
N GLU A 496 -35.44 -11.75 19.19
CA GLU A 496 -35.91 -12.23 20.50
C GLU A 496 -36.01 -11.09 21.49
N LEU A 497 -35.01 -10.26 21.62
CA LEU A 497 -35.01 -9.08 22.49
C LEU A 497 -36.02 -8.02 22.08
N LYS A 498 -36.25 -7.82 20.76
CA LYS A 498 -37.28 -6.90 20.26
C LYS A 498 -38.69 -7.40 20.59
N VAL A 499 -38.95 -8.68 20.40
CA VAL A 499 -40.22 -9.30 20.76
C VAL A 499 -40.48 -9.18 22.27
N GLU A 500 -39.49 -9.46 23.09
CA GLU A 500 -39.56 -9.31 24.55
C GLU A 500 -39.83 -7.84 24.95
N ALA A 501 -39.11 -6.89 24.34
CA ALA A 501 -39.31 -5.46 24.59
C ALA A 501 -40.66 -4.93 24.13
N MET A 502 -41.25 -5.50 23.06
CA MET A 502 -42.57 -5.11 22.54
C MET A 502 -43.72 -5.76 23.29
N ARG A 503 -43.50 -6.86 24.01
CA ARG A 503 -44.55 -7.60 24.71
C ARG A 503 -45.45 -6.74 25.60
N PRO A 504 -44.91 -5.85 26.47
CA PRO A 504 -45.76 -4.98 27.31
C PRO A 504 -46.62 -4.02 26.49
N LEU A 505 -46.14 -3.56 25.35
CA LEU A 505 -46.88 -2.65 24.45
C LEU A 505 -48.02 -3.40 23.76
N VAL A 506 -47.78 -4.62 23.30
CA VAL A 506 -48.81 -5.48 22.66
C VAL A 506 -49.83 -5.91 23.69
N GLU A 507 -49.46 -6.26 24.91
CA GLU A 507 -50.36 -6.58 26.01
C GLU A 507 -51.23 -5.36 26.38
N PHE A 508 -50.65 -4.18 26.50
CA PHE A 508 -51.36 -2.93 26.74
C PHE A 508 -52.36 -2.60 25.59
N GLN A 509 -51.93 -2.76 24.33
CA GLN A 509 -52.83 -2.54 23.17
C GLN A 509 -53.97 -3.56 23.14
N ALA A 510 -53.72 -4.81 23.49
CA ALA A 510 -54.75 -5.85 23.58
C ALA A 510 -55.74 -5.56 24.72
N GLU A 511 -55.28 -5.13 25.89
CA GLU A 511 -56.14 -4.69 27.00
C GLU A 511 -56.99 -3.46 26.61
N PHE A 512 -56.35 -2.49 25.91
CA PHE A 512 -57.07 -1.28 25.47
C PHE A 512 -58.09 -1.57 24.40
N ALA A 513 -57.84 -2.52 23.50
CA ALA A 513 -58.79 -2.97 22.48
C ALA A 513 -59.98 -3.73 23.09
N MET A 514 -59.78 -4.47 24.20
CA MET A 514 -60.87 -5.13 24.93
C MET A 514 -61.69 -4.20 25.82
N THR A 515 -61.17 -3.02 26.18
CA THR A 515 -61.86 -2.06 27.06
C THR A 515 -62.65 -1.00 26.31
N GLN A 516 -62.57 -0.92 24.99
CA GLN A 516 -63.45 -0.04 24.21
C GLN A 516 -64.82 -0.73 23.97
N PRO A 517 -65.93 -0.18 24.54
CA PRO A 517 -67.23 -0.67 24.19
C PRO A 517 -67.50 -0.39 22.70
N ALA A 518 -68.03 -1.39 22.00
CA ALA A 518 -68.38 -1.29 20.61
C ALA A 518 -69.25 -0.04 20.38
N GLN A 519 -68.70 1.00 19.79
CA GLN A 519 -69.49 2.16 19.35
C GLN A 519 -70.36 1.75 18.14
N PRO A 520 -71.64 2.12 18.11
CA PRO A 520 -72.50 1.85 16.97
C PRO A 520 -71.98 2.63 15.77
N THR A 521 -71.81 1.95 14.68
CA THR A 521 -71.44 2.44 13.36
C THR A 521 -72.29 3.63 12.96
N GLN A 522 -71.81 4.86 13.10
CA GLN A 522 -72.30 5.99 12.33
C GLN A 522 -71.60 6.00 10.98
N GLN A 523 -72.40 5.79 9.93
CA GLN A 523 -71.98 6.07 8.57
C GLN A 523 -71.58 7.54 8.47
N LEU A 524 -70.27 7.77 8.30
CA LEU A 524 -69.78 9.05 7.82
C LEU A 524 -69.10 8.76 6.47
N ASP A 525 -69.70 9.30 5.44
CA ASP A 525 -69.11 9.44 4.12
C ASP A 525 -67.79 10.24 4.27
N ALA A 526 -66.69 9.60 4.01
CA ALA A 526 -65.40 10.29 3.91
C ALA A 526 -64.43 9.57 2.93
N PRO A 527 -63.70 10.33 2.14
CA PRO A 527 -62.83 9.79 1.06
C PRO A 527 -61.56 9.15 1.51
N ASP A 528 -61.26 9.03 2.81
CA ASP A 528 -59.96 8.58 3.32
C ASP A 528 -59.87 7.12 3.81
N ALA A 529 -60.98 6.35 3.70
CA ALA A 529 -60.97 4.93 4.10
C ALA A 529 -60.06 4.04 3.25
N LYS A 530 -59.76 4.41 2.01
CA LYS A 530 -58.90 3.64 1.11
C LYS A 530 -57.42 3.66 1.46
N ALA A 531 -56.96 4.59 2.27
CA ALA A 531 -55.55 4.67 2.67
C ALA A 531 -55.26 3.75 3.87
N ASN A 532 -56.19 3.63 4.81
CA ASN A 532 -56.01 2.76 5.98
C ASN A 532 -56.22 1.28 5.64
N ASP A 533 -57.14 0.94 4.74
CA ASP A 533 -57.29 -0.45 4.28
C ASP A 533 -56.07 -0.93 3.53
N LYS A 534 -55.39 -0.10 2.72
CA LYS A 534 -54.13 -0.44 2.08
C LYS A 534 -52.99 -0.68 3.08
N ILE A 535 -52.95 0.03 4.19
CA ILE A 535 -51.93 -0.17 5.22
C ILE A 535 -52.20 -1.46 6.00
N ILE A 536 -53.49 -1.77 6.27
CA ILE A 536 -53.90 -3.01 6.95
C ILE A 536 -53.68 -4.22 6.03
N ASP A 537 -53.95 -4.12 4.74
CA ASP A 537 -53.67 -5.18 3.77
C ASP A 537 -52.16 -5.41 3.60
N ILE A 538 -51.35 -4.35 3.50
CA ILE A 538 -49.87 -4.47 3.44
C ILE A 538 -49.31 -5.09 4.72
N VAL A 539 -49.90 -4.80 5.88
CA VAL A 539 -49.43 -5.39 7.16
C VAL A 539 -49.87 -6.85 7.28
N LYS A 540 -51.09 -7.21 6.79
CA LYS A 540 -51.57 -8.60 6.74
C LYS A 540 -50.76 -9.44 5.75
N ASP A 541 -50.56 -8.98 4.53
CA ASP A 541 -49.77 -9.68 3.52
C ASP A 541 -48.33 -9.92 3.99
N ASN A 542 -47.69 -8.94 4.63
CA ASN A 542 -46.39 -9.14 5.23
C ASN A 542 -46.38 -10.07 6.44
N LEU A 543 -47.48 -10.17 7.21
CA LEU A 543 -47.55 -11.08 8.35
C LEU A 543 -47.81 -12.52 7.88
N ASP A 544 -48.67 -12.69 6.87
CA ASP A 544 -48.96 -13.98 6.26
C ASP A 544 -47.71 -14.54 5.52
N ASP A 545 -46.95 -13.71 4.80
CA ASP A 545 -45.66 -14.09 4.19
C ASP A 545 -44.65 -14.49 5.23
N ILE A 546 -44.53 -13.79 6.36
CA ILE A 546 -43.61 -14.16 7.46
C ILE A 546 -44.06 -15.46 8.16
N LEU A 547 -45.36 -15.68 8.30
CA LEU A 547 -45.89 -16.91 8.91
C LEU A 547 -45.76 -18.12 7.97
N GLU A 548 -45.98 -17.96 6.66
CA GLU A 548 -45.74 -19.02 5.67
C GLU A 548 -44.25 -19.37 5.58
N ASP A 549 -43.36 -18.40 5.57
CA ASP A 549 -41.90 -18.66 5.59
C ASP A 549 -41.48 -19.38 6.88
N GLN A 550 -42.03 -19.08 8.03
CA GLN A 550 -41.76 -19.79 9.28
C GLN A 550 -42.34 -21.22 9.30
N ILE A 551 -43.51 -21.43 8.73
CA ILE A 551 -44.13 -22.76 8.62
C ILE A 551 -43.36 -23.65 7.63
N ASN A 552 -42.88 -23.07 6.54
CA ASN A 552 -42.06 -23.78 5.56
C ASN A 552 -40.67 -24.13 6.12
N THR A 553 -40.07 -23.24 6.93
CA THR A 553 -38.80 -23.51 7.61
C THR A 553 -38.93 -24.63 8.66
N LEU A 554 -40.08 -24.73 9.35
CA LEU A 554 -40.34 -25.80 10.31
C LEU A 554 -40.73 -27.15 9.65
N ARG A 555 -41.14 -27.14 8.38
CA ARG A 555 -41.40 -28.38 7.60
C ARG A 555 -40.17 -29.00 6.98
N VAL A 556 -39.08 -28.28 6.89
CA VAL A 556 -37.77 -28.76 6.37
C VAL A 556 -36.91 -29.38 7.49
N VAL A 557 -37.31 -29.19 8.77
CA VAL A 557 -36.53 -29.67 9.95
C VAL A 557 -37.12 -30.92 10.59
N ASN A 558 -38.21 -31.55 10.00
CA ASN A 558 -38.72 -32.83 10.45
C ASN A 558 -38.53 -33.92 9.36
#